data_4e0426a627674de52f8b2bff51e5ea18
#
_entry.id   4e0426a627674de52f8b2bff51e5ea18
#
_cell.length_a   1.000
_cell.length_b   1.000
_cell.length_c   1.000
_cell.angle_alpha   90.00
_cell.angle_beta   90.00
_cell.angle_gamma   90.00
#
_symmetry.space_group_name_H-M   'P 1'
#
loop_
_entity.id
_entity.type
_entity.pdbx_description
1 polymer ?
#
loop_
_entity_poly.entity_id
_entity_poly.type
_entity_poly.pdbx_seq_one_letter_code
_entity_poly.pdbx_strand_id
1 'polypeptide(L)'
;DVDLPMGMVSYQNLSHEALKLDLKNATAGWIAIEPNVGEEKTFNYALNLDKDNKLTGKITQYSMGYAALNLRDKYKSTNNEVEFLKNFKKDKTGLELSDYKISNLNNLDELLIEDMSVVIEDNVEDAGNLVFFTPLLYEKTKENPFKNEERLFPVDFAYPIKESYRITLTFPEDYEIDKLPKSSIYKVPNGLGTFTISYITEGKTLLVKSLIDIKKSYYSPEEYFDLKELFKAIVEKQAEQIVFKKKA
;
A
#
# COMPACT_ATOMS: atom_id res chain seq x y z
N ASP A 1 9.52 -17.18 16.60
CA ASP A 1 9.91 -16.16 15.62
C ASP A 1 10.57 -15.01 16.39
N VAL A 2 11.84 -14.74 16.11
CA VAL A 2 12.64 -13.74 16.84
C VAL A 2 12.28 -12.28 16.49
N ASP A 3 11.59 -12.09 15.39
CA ASP A 3 11.19 -10.76 14.91
C ASP A 3 9.71 -10.46 15.17
N LEU A 4 9.03 -11.34 15.92
CA LEU A 4 7.64 -11.16 16.30
C LEU A 4 7.56 -10.31 17.58
N PRO A 5 6.91 -9.14 17.58
CA PRO A 5 6.68 -8.34 18.77
C PRO A 5 5.96 -9.12 19.87
N MET A 6 6.22 -8.78 21.12
CA MET A 6 5.56 -9.45 22.26
C MET A 6 4.03 -9.29 22.17
N GLY A 7 3.31 -10.41 22.33
CA GLY A 7 1.84 -10.45 22.25
C GLY A 7 1.28 -10.50 20.83
N MET A 8 2.09 -10.43 19.80
CA MET A 8 1.66 -10.61 18.42
C MET A 8 1.69 -12.11 18.06
N VAL A 9 0.67 -12.60 17.39
CA VAL A 9 0.58 -13.99 16.93
C VAL A 9 1.12 -14.07 15.50
N SER A 10 1.92 -15.10 15.17
CA SER A 10 2.31 -15.32 13.78
C SER A 10 1.08 -15.49 12.90
N TYR A 11 1.08 -14.81 11.72
CA TYR A 11 -0.08 -14.85 10.81
C TYR A 11 -0.45 -16.28 10.36
N GLN A 12 0.51 -17.19 10.33
CA GLN A 12 0.29 -18.62 10.04
C GLN A 12 -0.57 -19.34 11.10
N ASN A 13 -0.67 -18.78 12.28
CA ASN A 13 -1.45 -19.33 13.41
C ASN A 13 -2.74 -18.56 13.67
N LEU A 14 -3.08 -17.56 12.84
CA LEU A 14 -4.34 -16.82 12.90
C LEU A 14 -5.44 -17.64 12.21
N SER A 15 -5.93 -18.67 12.87
CA SER A 15 -6.95 -19.61 12.37
C SER A 15 -8.34 -19.38 12.97
N HIS A 16 -8.58 -18.18 13.53
CA HIS A 16 -9.80 -17.73 14.21
C HIS A 16 -10.10 -18.45 15.53
N GLU A 17 -9.79 -19.74 15.66
CA GLU A 17 -10.01 -20.52 16.87
C GLU A 17 -8.83 -21.43 17.18
N ALA A 18 -8.54 -21.63 18.47
CA ALA A 18 -7.60 -22.62 18.95
C ALA A 18 -8.15 -23.41 20.12
N LEU A 19 -7.74 -24.67 20.23
CA LEU A 19 -8.06 -25.49 21.38
C LEU A 19 -7.09 -25.16 22.53
N LYS A 20 -7.59 -24.49 23.55
CA LYS A 20 -6.87 -24.27 24.81
C LYS A 20 -6.97 -25.51 25.70
N LEU A 21 -5.83 -26.04 26.10
CA LEU A 21 -5.75 -27.14 27.06
C LEU A 21 -5.22 -26.60 28.38
N ASP A 22 -5.98 -26.79 29.47
CA ASP A 22 -5.55 -26.53 30.83
C ASP A 22 -5.29 -27.88 31.55
N LEU A 23 -4.04 -28.30 31.46
CA LEU A 23 -3.65 -29.59 32.06
C LEU A 23 -3.75 -29.62 33.59
N LYS A 24 -3.66 -28.46 34.24
CA LYS A 24 -3.75 -28.37 35.71
C LYS A 24 -5.17 -28.64 36.20
N ASN A 25 -6.15 -28.14 35.48
CA ASN A 25 -7.57 -28.27 35.83
C ASN A 25 -8.27 -29.36 34.97
N ALA A 26 -7.51 -30.08 34.13
CA ALA A 26 -8.02 -31.11 33.22
C ALA A 26 -9.21 -30.61 32.37
N THR A 27 -9.14 -29.38 31.89
CA THR A 27 -10.18 -28.78 31.05
C THR A 27 -9.63 -28.44 29.64
N ALA A 28 -10.53 -28.48 28.64
CA ALA A 28 -10.28 -28.09 27.31
C ALA A 28 -11.42 -27.22 26.79
N GLY A 29 -11.11 -26.23 25.97
CA GLY A 29 -12.12 -25.36 25.35
C GLY A 29 -11.59 -24.59 24.17
N TRP A 30 -12.45 -24.29 23.21
CA TRP A 30 -12.12 -23.43 22.10
C TRP A 30 -12.03 -21.97 22.54
N ILE A 31 -11.03 -21.28 22.07
CA ILE A 31 -10.83 -19.84 22.26
C ILE A 31 -10.67 -19.16 20.91
N ALA A 32 -11.21 -17.96 20.77
CA ALA A 32 -10.96 -17.14 19.59
C ALA A 32 -9.49 -16.69 19.56
N ILE A 33 -8.88 -16.77 18.39
CA ILE A 33 -7.58 -16.17 18.09
C ILE A 33 -7.82 -15.11 17.04
N GLU A 34 -7.87 -13.87 17.49
CA GLU A 34 -8.01 -12.71 16.63
C GLU A 34 -6.69 -11.93 16.59
N PRO A 35 -6.35 -11.30 15.43
CA PRO A 35 -5.19 -10.44 15.37
C PRO A 35 -5.42 -9.21 16.24
N ASN A 36 -4.48 -8.94 17.16
CA ASN A 36 -4.49 -7.74 18.00
C ASN A 36 -3.94 -6.50 17.27
N VAL A 37 -3.32 -6.71 16.11
CA VAL A 37 -2.80 -5.67 15.20
C VAL A 37 -3.11 -6.06 13.75
N GLY A 38 -3.14 -5.07 12.86
CA GLY A 38 -3.28 -5.27 11.42
C GLY A 38 -1.96 -5.12 10.67
N GLU A 39 -2.06 -5.14 9.36
CA GLU A 39 -1.04 -4.64 8.45
C GLU A 39 -1.31 -3.15 8.19
N GLU A 40 -0.37 -2.26 8.53
CA GLU A 40 -0.51 -0.85 8.23
C GLU A 40 0.73 -0.33 7.49
N LYS A 41 0.51 0.29 6.32
CA LYS A 41 1.51 0.96 5.49
C LYS A 41 1.10 2.38 5.19
N THR A 42 2.04 3.31 5.31
CA THR A 42 1.86 4.69 4.88
C THR A 42 3.01 5.10 4.00
N PHE A 43 2.71 5.56 2.80
CA PHE A 43 3.66 6.04 1.82
C PHE A 43 3.53 7.56 1.65
N ASN A 44 4.61 8.27 1.86
CA ASN A 44 4.72 9.69 1.58
C ASN A 44 5.69 9.92 0.42
N TYR A 45 5.19 10.46 -0.67
CA TYR A 45 5.97 10.84 -1.85
C TYR A 45 6.07 12.37 -1.89
N ALA A 46 7.28 12.90 -1.99
CA ALA A 46 7.56 14.29 -2.28
C ALA A 46 8.38 14.33 -3.58
N LEU A 47 7.68 14.54 -4.70
CA LEU A 47 8.25 14.39 -6.05
C LEU A 47 8.19 15.70 -6.82
N ASN A 48 9.16 15.89 -7.71
CA ASN A 48 9.23 16.95 -8.68
C ASN A 48 9.24 16.32 -10.08
N LEU A 49 8.31 16.74 -10.93
CA LEU A 49 8.31 16.43 -12.35
C LEU A 49 9.15 17.50 -13.07
N ASP A 50 10.12 17.10 -13.86
CA ASP A 50 10.89 18.01 -14.69
C ASP A 50 10.37 18.07 -16.15
N LYS A 51 11.02 18.89 -16.99
CA LYS A 51 10.64 19.05 -18.39
C LYS A 51 11.00 17.86 -19.28
N ASP A 52 11.88 16.98 -18.80
CA ASP A 52 12.28 15.74 -19.47
C ASP A 52 11.39 14.56 -19.02
N ASN A 53 10.29 14.87 -18.27
CA ASN A 53 9.32 13.92 -17.73
C ASN A 53 9.91 12.92 -16.72
N LYS A 54 11.01 13.28 -16.07
CA LYS A 54 11.59 12.56 -14.95
C LYS A 54 10.95 13.02 -13.65
N LEU A 55 10.73 12.06 -12.75
CA LEU A 55 10.33 12.34 -11.38
C LEU A 55 11.55 12.20 -10.48
N THR A 56 11.83 13.23 -9.70
CA THR A 56 12.91 13.22 -8.71
C THR A 56 12.35 13.58 -7.35
N GLY A 57 12.91 13.02 -6.28
CA GLY A 57 12.45 13.40 -4.94
C GLY A 57 12.69 12.34 -3.89
N LYS A 58 11.81 12.32 -2.89
CA LYS A 58 11.89 11.42 -1.75
C LYS A 58 10.63 10.60 -1.57
N ILE A 59 10.81 9.36 -1.17
CA ILE A 59 9.75 8.46 -0.73
C ILE A 59 10.08 8.03 0.70
N THR A 60 9.13 8.20 1.61
CA THR A 60 9.21 7.64 2.96
C THR A 60 8.07 6.66 3.14
N GLN A 61 8.40 5.42 3.51
CA GLN A 61 7.43 4.39 3.86
C GLN A 61 7.47 4.15 5.36
N TYR A 62 6.32 4.12 5.98
CA TYR A 62 6.12 3.73 7.38
C TYR A 62 5.37 2.39 7.38
N SER A 63 5.89 1.43 8.12
CA SER A 63 5.30 0.11 8.28
C SER A 63 5.07 -0.23 9.74
N MET A 64 3.89 -0.77 10.06
CA MET A 64 3.50 -1.19 11.41
C MET A 64 2.79 -2.55 11.38
N GLY A 65 2.80 -3.27 12.51
CA GLY A 65 2.16 -4.58 12.65
C GLY A 65 2.76 -5.60 11.68
N TYR A 66 1.90 -6.32 10.97
CA TYR A 66 2.34 -7.34 10.01
C TYR A 66 3.10 -6.77 8.81
N ALA A 67 2.86 -5.50 8.43
CA ALA A 67 3.68 -4.84 7.41
C ALA A 67 5.13 -4.70 7.85
N ALA A 68 5.37 -4.29 9.10
CA ALA A 68 6.71 -4.17 9.64
C ALA A 68 7.40 -5.52 9.81
N LEU A 69 6.66 -6.54 10.28
CA LEU A 69 7.17 -7.92 10.36
C LEU A 69 7.61 -8.43 8.99
N ASN A 70 6.72 -8.37 7.99
CA ASN A 70 7.00 -8.84 6.63
C ASN A 70 8.20 -8.11 6.00
N LEU A 71 8.34 -6.80 6.25
CA LEU A 71 9.47 -6.03 5.73
C LEU A 71 10.79 -6.38 6.43
N ARG A 72 10.79 -6.60 7.77
CA ARG A 72 11.95 -7.09 8.52
C ARG A 72 12.41 -8.45 8.01
N ASP A 73 11.48 -9.39 7.84
CA ASP A 73 11.77 -10.72 7.31
C ASP A 73 12.37 -10.64 5.91
N LYS A 74 11.78 -9.81 5.05
CA LYS A 74 12.25 -9.60 3.69
C LYS A 74 13.65 -8.98 3.64
N TYR A 75 13.93 -7.98 4.49
CA TYR A 75 15.24 -7.35 4.59
C TYR A 75 16.30 -8.32 5.14
N LYS A 76 16.00 -9.00 6.24
CA LYS A 76 16.92 -9.93 6.92
C LYS A 76 17.15 -11.24 6.15
N SER A 77 16.24 -11.62 5.27
CA SER A 77 16.40 -12.81 4.41
C SER A 77 17.39 -12.59 3.26
N THR A 78 17.80 -11.34 3.00
CA THR A 78 18.83 -11.03 2.01
C THR A 78 20.22 -11.00 2.67
N ASN A 79 21.28 -11.30 1.89
CA ASN A 79 22.64 -11.35 2.42
C ASN A 79 23.17 -9.96 2.79
N ASN A 80 22.70 -8.91 2.12
CA ASN A 80 23.12 -7.53 2.33
C ASN A 80 22.10 -6.54 1.72
N GLU A 81 22.27 -5.26 2.03
CA GLU A 81 21.43 -4.19 1.53
C GLU A 81 21.45 -4.07 0.00
N VAL A 82 22.58 -4.32 -0.65
CA VAL A 82 22.68 -4.25 -2.13
C VAL A 82 21.76 -5.28 -2.79
N GLU A 83 21.74 -6.49 -2.25
CA GLU A 83 20.83 -7.54 -2.74
C GLU A 83 19.38 -7.21 -2.45
N PHE A 84 19.07 -6.69 -1.27
CA PHE A 84 17.74 -6.20 -0.91
C PHE A 84 17.26 -5.13 -1.90
N LEU A 85 18.05 -4.10 -2.17
CA LEU A 85 17.72 -3.03 -3.09
C LEU A 85 17.60 -3.51 -4.54
N LYS A 86 18.41 -4.48 -4.96
CA LYS A 86 18.28 -5.12 -6.26
C LYS A 86 16.92 -5.82 -6.39
N ASN A 87 16.51 -6.58 -5.37
CA ASN A 87 15.21 -7.24 -5.34
C ASN A 87 14.06 -6.25 -5.26
N PHE A 88 14.21 -5.16 -4.50
CA PHE A 88 13.23 -4.07 -4.38
C PHE A 88 12.96 -3.39 -5.74
N LYS A 89 14.00 -3.18 -6.56
CA LYS A 89 13.89 -2.53 -7.88
C LYS A 89 13.42 -3.47 -9.00
N LYS A 90 13.43 -4.79 -8.79
CA LYS A 90 13.25 -5.80 -9.86
C LYS A 90 12.02 -5.57 -10.76
N ASP A 91 10.90 -5.18 -10.17
CA ASP A 91 9.64 -4.97 -10.89
C ASP A 91 9.25 -3.48 -11.02
N LYS A 92 10.23 -2.59 -10.81
CA LYS A 92 10.07 -1.13 -10.82
C LYS A 92 10.94 -0.51 -11.91
N THR A 93 10.50 -0.67 -13.16
CA THR A 93 11.22 -0.13 -14.33
C THR A 93 11.46 1.37 -14.20
N GLY A 94 12.66 1.83 -14.54
CA GLY A 94 13.05 3.24 -14.48
C GLY A 94 13.29 3.78 -13.07
N LEU A 95 13.23 2.95 -12.01
CA LEU A 95 13.52 3.40 -10.65
C LEU A 95 15.01 3.34 -10.34
N GLU A 96 15.61 4.48 -10.03
CA GLU A 96 16.92 4.59 -9.44
C GLU A 96 16.83 5.12 -8.00
N LEU A 97 17.63 4.53 -7.11
CA LEU A 97 17.77 4.92 -5.72
C LEU A 97 19.17 5.48 -5.50
N SER A 98 19.28 6.70 -4.97
CA SER A 98 20.57 7.31 -4.63
C SER A 98 20.91 7.16 -3.15
N ASP A 99 19.91 7.27 -2.28
CA ASP A 99 20.06 7.08 -0.84
C ASP A 99 18.95 6.16 -0.36
N TYR A 100 19.32 5.18 0.44
CA TYR A 100 18.38 4.32 1.12
C TYR A 100 18.74 4.25 2.60
N LYS A 101 17.76 4.37 3.45
CA LYS A 101 17.92 4.21 4.88
C LYS A 101 16.73 3.49 5.47
N ILE A 102 17.00 2.44 6.25
CA ILE A 102 15.98 1.77 7.06
C ILE A 102 16.25 2.09 8.54
N SER A 103 15.22 2.51 9.27
CA SER A 103 15.27 2.86 10.68
C SER A 103 14.40 1.93 11.49
N ASN A 104 14.79 1.64 12.75
CA ASN A 104 14.09 0.78 13.69
C ASN A 104 14.00 -0.70 13.26
N LEU A 105 14.97 -1.16 12.45
CA LEU A 105 14.99 -2.54 11.95
C LEU A 105 14.95 -3.58 13.09
N ASN A 106 15.65 -3.31 14.20
CA ASN A 106 15.76 -4.20 15.35
C ASN A 106 14.90 -3.77 16.55
N ASN A 107 14.23 -2.62 16.47
CA ASN A 107 13.28 -2.17 17.48
C ASN A 107 11.86 -2.56 17.06
N LEU A 108 11.35 -3.65 17.63
CA LEU A 108 10.08 -4.25 17.21
C LEU A 108 8.85 -3.45 17.63
N ASP A 109 8.98 -2.62 18.66
CA ASP A 109 7.89 -1.81 19.22
C ASP A 109 7.71 -0.47 18.48
N GLU A 110 8.66 -0.11 17.61
CA GLU A 110 8.66 1.14 16.87
C GLU A 110 8.26 0.95 15.40
N LEU A 111 7.76 2.03 14.79
CA LEU A 111 7.52 2.09 13.36
C LEU A 111 8.79 1.75 12.58
N LEU A 112 8.69 0.81 11.67
CA LEU A 112 9.76 0.56 10.70
C LEU A 112 9.65 1.62 9.60
N ILE A 113 10.74 2.35 9.36
CA ILE A 113 10.76 3.48 8.42
C ILE A 113 11.79 3.21 7.34
N GLU A 114 11.39 3.35 6.10
CA GLU A 114 12.27 3.38 4.93
C GLU A 114 12.25 4.78 4.33
N ASP A 115 13.41 5.40 4.19
CA ASP A 115 13.62 6.68 3.51
C ASP A 115 14.44 6.44 2.24
N MET A 116 13.97 6.96 1.11
CA MET A 116 14.58 6.76 -0.21
C MET A 116 14.66 8.08 -0.97
N SER A 117 15.81 8.40 -1.52
CA SER A 117 15.95 9.43 -2.57
C SER A 117 15.86 8.74 -3.93
N VAL A 118 14.96 9.21 -4.79
CA VAL A 118 14.58 8.51 -6.02
C VAL A 118 14.73 9.39 -7.26
N VAL A 119 15.10 8.73 -8.36
CA VAL A 119 14.86 9.19 -9.73
C VAL A 119 14.00 8.13 -10.40
N ILE A 120 12.89 8.54 -11.03
CA ILE A 120 11.96 7.65 -11.69
C ILE A 120 11.81 8.10 -13.14
N GLU A 121 12.21 7.23 -14.05
CA GLU A 121 12.03 7.38 -15.49
C GLU A 121 10.94 6.41 -15.97
N ASP A 122 10.41 6.64 -17.18
CA ASP A 122 9.42 5.75 -17.83
C ASP A 122 8.05 5.60 -17.12
N ASN A 123 7.74 6.45 -16.12
CA ASN A 123 6.45 6.46 -15.43
C ASN A 123 5.57 7.67 -15.75
N VAL A 124 6.06 8.52 -16.63
CA VAL A 124 5.35 9.69 -17.17
C VAL A 124 5.37 9.57 -18.69
N GLU A 125 4.19 9.52 -19.29
CA GLU A 125 4.04 9.35 -20.73
C GLU A 125 3.92 10.72 -21.41
N ASP A 126 4.79 10.99 -22.39
CA ASP A 126 4.80 12.22 -23.19
C ASP A 126 4.12 11.98 -24.54
N ALA A 127 3.06 12.71 -24.80
CA ALA A 127 2.34 12.71 -26.07
C ALA A 127 2.38 14.11 -26.73
N GLY A 128 3.56 14.71 -26.78
CA GLY A 128 3.80 16.01 -27.39
C GLY A 128 3.41 17.17 -26.48
N ASN A 129 2.23 17.74 -26.64
CA ASN A 129 1.74 18.80 -25.77
C ASN A 129 0.99 18.31 -24.53
N LEU A 130 0.75 17.00 -24.40
CA LEU A 130 0.11 16.37 -23.25
C LEU A 130 1.09 15.43 -22.54
N VAL A 131 1.00 15.40 -21.22
CA VAL A 131 1.82 14.56 -20.35
C VAL A 131 0.88 13.81 -19.40
N PHE A 132 1.00 12.48 -19.34
CA PHE A 132 0.15 11.60 -18.57
C PHE A 132 0.90 11.04 -17.37
N PHE A 133 0.30 11.13 -16.19
CA PHE A 133 0.88 10.70 -14.93
C PHE A 133 -0.09 9.85 -14.13
N THR A 134 0.33 8.65 -13.72
CA THR A 134 -0.41 7.78 -12.81
C THR A 134 0.15 7.92 -11.40
N PRO A 135 -0.60 8.49 -10.44
CA PRO A 135 -0.03 8.97 -9.17
C PRO A 135 0.61 7.90 -8.27
N LEU A 136 0.01 6.70 -8.20
CA LEU A 136 0.49 5.65 -7.31
C LEU A 136 1.71 4.89 -7.86
N LEU A 137 2.16 5.21 -9.05
CA LEU A 137 3.36 4.62 -9.67
C LEU A 137 3.35 3.08 -9.62
N TYR A 138 4.34 2.52 -8.94
CA TYR A 138 4.52 1.06 -8.81
C TYR A 138 3.58 0.41 -7.81
N GLU A 139 3.03 1.18 -6.85
CA GLU A 139 2.23 0.69 -5.72
C GLU A 139 0.73 0.59 -6.05
N LYS A 140 0.32 0.93 -7.27
CA LYS A 140 -1.08 0.75 -7.68
C LYS A 140 -1.47 -0.71 -7.72
N THR A 141 -2.67 -1.02 -7.27
CA THR A 141 -3.29 -2.35 -7.41
C THR A 141 -3.56 -2.62 -8.89
N LYS A 142 -2.82 -3.57 -9.47
CA LYS A 142 -2.84 -3.81 -10.93
C LYS A 142 -4.06 -4.62 -11.38
N GLU A 143 -4.55 -5.50 -10.52
CA GLU A 143 -5.68 -6.37 -10.83
C GLU A 143 -6.52 -6.68 -9.58
N ASN A 144 -7.78 -6.96 -9.80
CA ASN A 144 -8.67 -7.42 -8.74
C ASN A 144 -8.33 -8.88 -8.38
N PRO A 145 -7.97 -9.19 -7.11
CA PRO A 145 -7.67 -10.56 -6.70
C PRO A 145 -8.90 -11.48 -6.70
N PHE A 146 -10.11 -10.90 -6.73
CA PHE A 146 -11.37 -11.62 -6.68
C PHE A 146 -11.94 -11.84 -8.08
N LYS A 147 -11.54 -12.96 -8.73
CA LYS A 147 -11.88 -13.26 -10.14
C LYS A 147 -13.27 -13.91 -10.28
N ASN A 148 -13.64 -14.78 -9.33
CA ASN A 148 -14.88 -15.55 -9.40
C ASN A 148 -16.12 -14.66 -9.22
N GLU A 149 -17.25 -15.06 -9.77
CA GLU A 149 -18.53 -14.37 -9.55
C GLU A 149 -19.05 -14.61 -8.14
N GLU A 150 -18.89 -15.84 -7.64
CA GLU A 150 -19.32 -16.29 -6.32
C GLU A 150 -18.21 -17.06 -5.60
N ARG A 151 -18.29 -17.14 -4.28
CA ARG A 151 -17.43 -18.00 -3.45
C ARG A 151 -18.27 -18.82 -2.50
N LEU A 152 -17.89 -20.09 -2.32
CA LEU A 152 -18.47 -20.99 -1.32
C LEU A 152 -17.74 -20.90 0.03
N PHE A 153 -16.51 -20.41 0.01
CA PHE A 153 -15.67 -20.27 1.19
C PHE A 153 -15.36 -18.79 1.44
N PRO A 154 -15.19 -18.40 2.69
CA PRO A 154 -14.87 -17.02 3.06
C PRO A 154 -13.55 -16.52 2.44
N VAL A 155 -13.38 -15.20 2.42
CA VAL A 155 -12.10 -14.56 2.19
C VAL A 155 -11.45 -14.33 3.54
N ASP A 156 -10.27 -14.88 3.72
CA ASP A 156 -9.46 -14.72 4.92
C ASP A 156 -8.17 -13.96 4.59
N PHE A 157 -8.02 -12.78 5.18
CA PHE A 157 -6.83 -11.93 5.08
C PHE A 157 -5.85 -12.18 6.24
N ALA A 158 -6.21 -13.04 7.19
CA ALA A 158 -5.54 -13.26 8.47
C ALA A 158 -5.62 -12.04 9.41
N TYR A 159 -5.52 -10.81 8.92
CA TYR A 159 -5.55 -9.57 9.70
C TYR A 159 -6.16 -8.41 8.90
N PRO A 160 -6.63 -7.32 9.57
CA PRO A 160 -7.05 -6.09 8.90
C PRO A 160 -5.90 -5.42 8.13
N ILE A 161 -6.22 -4.78 7.01
CA ILE A 161 -5.22 -4.13 6.13
C ILE A 161 -5.55 -2.67 5.97
N LYS A 162 -4.54 -1.81 6.19
CA LYS A 162 -4.65 -0.37 5.94
C LYS A 162 -3.45 0.13 5.17
N GLU A 163 -3.71 0.69 3.99
CA GLU A 163 -2.69 1.30 3.14
C GLU A 163 -3.04 2.75 2.83
N SER A 164 -2.13 3.65 3.17
CA SER A 164 -2.29 5.10 2.97
C SER A 164 -1.20 5.63 2.05
N TYR A 165 -1.60 6.47 1.10
CA TYR A 165 -0.69 7.14 0.16
C TYR A 165 -0.92 8.64 0.22
N ARG A 166 0.17 9.38 0.34
CA ARG A 166 0.21 10.84 0.21
C ARG A 166 1.28 11.20 -0.81
N ILE A 167 0.86 11.60 -1.99
CA ILE A 167 1.74 11.98 -3.10
C ILE A 167 1.65 13.49 -3.29
N THR A 168 2.73 14.18 -3.01
CA THR A 168 2.90 15.60 -3.34
C THR A 168 3.78 15.68 -4.57
N LEU A 169 3.24 16.20 -5.66
CA LEU A 169 3.94 16.38 -6.93
C LEU A 169 4.02 17.87 -7.25
N THR A 170 5.23 18.39 -7.40
CA THR A 170 5.48 19.70 -8.00
C THR A 170 5.73 19.49 -9.49
N PHE A 171 5.10 20.29 -10.35
CA PHE A 171 5.22 20.21 -11.79
C PHE A 171 5.69 21.53 -12.40
N PRO A 172 6.29 21.55 -13.62
CA PRO A 172 6.89 22.74 -14.23
C PRO A 172 5.95 23.93 -14.37
N GLU A 173 6.51 25.13 -14.36
CA GLU A 173 5.76 26.40 -14.50
C GLU A 173 4.99 26.51 -15.82
N ASP A 174 5.53 25.95 -16.87
CA ASP A 174 4.96 25.90 -18.21
C ASP A 174 3.97 24.74 -18.41
N TYR A 175 3.66 23.95 -17.37
CA TYR A 175 2.60 22.95 -17.41
C TYR A 175 1.33 23.47 -16.72
N GLU A 176 0.18 23.02 -17.18
CA GLU A 176 -1.11 23.20 -16.51
C GLU A 176 -1.85 21.86 -16.45
N ILE A 177 -2.73 21.70 -15.48
CA ILE A 177 -3.56 20.50 -15.39
C ILE A 177 -4.69 20.64 -16.41
N ASP A 178 -4.71 19.73 -17.40
CA ASP A 178 -5.76 19.63 -18.42
C ASP A 178 -6.90 18.73 -17.94
N LYS A 179 -6.56 17.59 -17.31
CA LYS A 179 -7.56 16.66 -16.78
C LYS A 179 -7.13 16.14 -15.41
N LEU A 180 -8.04 16.26 -14.44
CA LEU A 180 -7.89 15.73 -13.09
C LEU A 180 -8.99 14.69 -12.84
N PRO A 181 -8.66 13.49 -12.36
CA PRO A 181 -9.67 12.50 -11.98
C PRO A 181 -10.56 13.01 -10.83
N LYS A 182 -11.79 12.49 -10.77
CA LYS A 182 -12.71 12.84 -9.69
C LYS A 182 -12.35 12.12 -8.39
N SER A 183 -12.28 12.88 -7.29
CA SER A 183 -12.21 12.31 -5.95
C SER A 183 -13.39 11.39 -5.69
N SER A 184 -13.16 10.27 -5.03
CA SER A 184 -14.16 9.23 -4.84
C SER A 184 -14.01 8.54 -3.49
N ILE A 185 -15.14 8.05 -2.97
CA ILE A 185 -15.24 7.25 -1.75
C ILE A 185 -16.09 6.04 -2.05
N TYR A 186 -15.57 4.85 -1.76
CA TYR A 186 -16.27 3.57 -1.86
C TYR A 186 -16.29 2.91 -0.48
N LYS A 187 -17.41 2.34 -0.10
CA LYS A 187 -17.59 1.70 1.21
C LYS A 187 -18.27 0.36 1.06
N VAL A 188 -17.71 -0.64 1.71
CA VAL A 188 -18.41 -1.91 1.95
C VAL A 188 -19.51 -1.66 2.99
N PRO A 189 -20.71 -2.25 2.85
CA PRO A 189 -21.78 -2.16 3.84
C PRO A 189 -21.28 -2.45 5.26
N ASN A 190 -21.98 -1.94 6.26
CA ASN A 190 -21.67 -2.07 7.69
C ASN A 190 -20.26 -1.57 8.09
N GLY A 191 -19.61 -0.75 7.23
CA GLY A 191 -18.30 -0.18 7.51
C GLY A 191 -17.15 -1.19 7.48
N LEU A 192 -17.32 -2.33 6.81
CA LEU A 192 -16.33 -3.41 6.76
C LEU A 192 -15.09 -3.11 5.93
N GLY A 193 -15.17 -2.15 5.04
CA GLY A 193 -14.06 -1.69 4.21
C GLY A 193 -14.33 -0.33 3.59
N THR A 194 -13.28 0.41 3.31
CA THR A 194 -13.36 1.73 2.69
C THR A 194 -12.19 1.93 1.74
N PHE A 195 -12.48 2.51 0.59
CA PHE A 195 -11.47 3.06 -0.31
C PHE A 195 -11.78 4.53 -0.58
N THR A 196 -10.79 5.39 -0.43
CA THR A 196 -10.90 6.82 -0.77
C THR A 196 -9.74 7.23 -1.65
N ILE A 197 -10.01 8.08 -2.63
CA ILE A 197 -8.97 8.78 -3.38
C ILE A 197 -9.38 10.21 -3.60
N SER A 198 -8.45 11.16 -3.38
CA SER A 198 -8.72 12.58 -3.53
C SER A 198 -7.55 13.32 -4.15
N TYR A 199 -7.87 14.38 -4.87
CA TYR A 199 -6.94 15.20 -5.62
C TYR A 199 -7.16 16.66 -5.23
N ILE A 200 -6.09 17.36 -4.86
CA ILE A 200 -6.09 18.78 -4.49
C ILE A 200 -4.95 19.44 -5.23
N THR A 201 -5.19 20.62 -5.80
CA THR A 201 -4.20 21.40 -6.51
C THR A 201 -4.04 22.77 -5.89
N GLU A 202 -2.82 23.21 -5.70
CA GLU A 202 -2.46 24.54 -5.21
C GLU A 202 -1.23 25.04 -5.99
N GLY A 203 -1.44 26.05 -6.83
CA GLY A 203 -0.39 26.55 -7.73
C GLY A 203 0.15 25.45 -8.65
N LYS A 204 1.43 25.16 -8.53
CA LYS A 204 2.14 24.09 -9.26
C LYS A 204 2.31 22.81 -8.45
N THR A 205 1.55 22.67 -7.40
CA THR A 205 1.58 21.48 -6.54
C THR A 205 0.27 20.72 -6.65
N LEU A 206 0.38 19.43 -6.89
CA LEU A 206 -0.70 18.46 -6.86
C LEU A 206 -0.53 17.55 -5.64
N LEU A 207 -1.55 17.45 -4.81
CA LEU A 207 -1.63 16.53 -3.69
C LEU A 207 -2.64 15.43 -4.03
N VAL A 208 -2.19 14.19 -4.05
CA VAL A 208 -3.05 13.01 -4.15
C VAL A 208 -3.01 12.25 -2.84
N LYS A 209 -4.18 11.89 -2.31
CA LYS A 209 -4.31 11.02 -1.14
C LYS A 209 -5.14 9.81 -1.53
N SER A 210 -4.66 8.62 -1.19
CA SER A 210 -5.40 7.38 -1.35
C SER A 210 -5.35 6.59 -0.04
N LEU A 211 -6.48 6.00 0.35
CA LEU A 211 -6.59 5.15 1.53
C LEU A 211 -7.39 3.90 1.16
N ILE A 212 -6.82 2.75 1.44
CA ILE A 212 -7.48 1.44 1.47
C ILE A 212 -7.54 1.01 2.93
N ASP A 213 -8.73 0.69 3.43
CA ASP A 213 -8.96 0.28 4.83
C ASP A 213 -9.89 -0.94 4.85
N ILE A 214 -9.33 -2.13 4.95
CA ILE A 214 -10.01 -3.43 5.08
C ILE A 214 -10.07 -3.76 6.57
N LYS A 215 -11.22 -3.57 7.19
CA LYS A 215 -11.33 -3.48 8.66
C LYS A 215 -11.41 -4.80 9.39
N LYS A 216 -11.71 -5.88 8.72
CA LYS A 216 -11.75 -7.21 9.34
C LYS A 216 -10.92 -8.20 8.54
N SER A 217 -10.47 -9.24 9.22
CA SER A 217 -9.65 -10.29 8.63
C SER A 217 -10.46 -11.30 7.81
N TYR A 218 -11.74 -11.47 8.12
CA TYR A 218 -12.56 -12.55 7.58
C TYR A 218 -13.86 -12.02 7.00
N TYR A 219 -14.14 -12.32 5.73
CA TYR A 219 -15.35 -11.96 5.02
C TYR A 219 -16.11 -13.21 4.61
N SER A 220 -17.39 -13.29 4.98
CA SER A 220 -18.25 -14.43 4.61
C SER A 220 -18.50 -14.49 3.10
N PRO A 221 -18.99 -15.63 2.58
CA PRO A 221 -19.39 -15.72 1.18
C PRO A 221 -20.44 -14.67 0.75
N GLU A 222 -21.34 -14.28 1.66
CA GLU A 222 -22.37 -13.27 1.41
C GLU A 222 -21.78 -11.86 1.27
N GLU A 223 -20.64 -11.57 1.93
CA GLU A 223 -19.93 -10.30 1.87
C GLU A 223 -18.94 -10.23 0.69
N TYR A 224 -18.71 -11.34 0.01
CA TYR A 224 -17.74 -11.45 -1.08
C TYR A 224 -18.00 -10.50 -2.24
N PHE A 225 -19.27 -10.33 -2.64
CA PHE A 225 -19.63 -9.46 -3.75
C PHE A 225 -19.23 -8.01 -3.48
N ASP A 226 -19.55 -7.49 -2.29
CA ASP A 226 -19.23 -6.11 -1.92
C ASP A 226 -17.71 -5.88 -1.82
N LEU A 227 -16.99 -6.88 -1.31
CA LEU A 227 -15.51 -6.84 -1.27
C LEU A 227 -14.92 -6.83 -2.68
N LYS A 228 -15.44 -7.65 -3.59
CA LYS A 228 -15.02 -7.70 -5.00
C LYS A 228 -15.24 -6.36 -5.70
N GLU A 229 -16.39 -5.71 -5.49
CA GLU A 229 -16.69 -4.40 -6.06
C GLU A 229 -15.81 -3.29 -5.47
N LEU A 230 -15.45 -3.37 -4.17
CA LEU A 230 -14.47 -2.46 -3.58
C LEU A 230 -13.12 -2.58 -4.29
N PHE A 231 -12.60 -3.80 -4.49
CA PHE A 231 -11.32 -4.01 -5.15
C PHE A 231 -11.35 -3.65 -6.64
N LYS A 232 -12.48 -3.81 -7.31
CA LYS A 232 -12.68 -3.31 -8.67
C LYS A 232 -12.54 -1.79 -8.72
N ALA A 233 -13.20 -1.08 -7.81
CA ALA A 233 -13.10 0.37 -7.71
C ALA A 233 -11.66 0.84 -7.39
N ILE A 234 -10.93 0.11 -6.54
CA ILE A 234 -9.51 0.39 -6.23
C ILE A 234 -8.69 0.33 -7.52
N VAL A 235 -8.78 -0.78 -8.27
CA VAL A 235 -8.02 -0.98 -9.52
C VAL A 235 -8.33 0.11 -10.54
N GLU A 236 -9.61 0.37 -10.80
CA GLU A 236 -10.05 1.36 -11.77
C GLU A 236 -9.58 2.76 -11.40
N LYS A 237 -9.76 3.17 -10.14
CA LYS A 237 -9.42 4.52 -9.68
C LYS A 237 -7.92 4.76 -9.54
N GLN A 238 -7.16 3.75 -9.12
CA GLN A 238 -5.71 3.87 -9.02
C GLN A 238 -5.01 3.87 -10.39
N ALA A 239 -5.69 3.40 -11.44
CA ALA A 239 -5.22 3.43 -12.82
C ALA A 239 -5.55 4.75 -13.55
N GLU A 240 -6.40 5.61 -12.99
CA GLU A 240 -6.76 6.88 -13.62
C GLU A 240 -5.55 7.80 -13.73
N GLN A 241 -5.38 8.40 -14.90
CA GLN A 241 -4.26 9.30 -15.21
C GLN A 241 -4.65 10.76 -14.99
N ILE A 242 -3.72 11.52 -14.47
CA ILE A 242 -3.72 12.98 -14.48
C ILE A 242 -3.07 13.44 -15.76
N VAL A 243 -3.68 14.38 -16.46
CA VAL A 243 -3.16 14.91 -17.72
C VAL A 243 -2.70 16.34 -17.50
N PHE A 244 -1.45 16.59 -17.81
CA PHE A 244 -0.89 17.93 -17.90
C PHE A 244 -0.81 18.36 -19.37
N LYS A 245 -0.94 19.65 -19.61
CA LYS A 245 -0.75 20.28 -20.91
C LYS A 245 0.42 21.26 -20.84
N LYS A 246 1.33 21.16 -21.79
CA LYS A 246 2.44 22.11 -21.95
C LYS A 246 1.91 23.41 -22.53
N LYS A 247 2.23 24.54 -21.92
CA LYS A 247 1.93 25.86 -22.47
C LYS A 247 2.88 26.17 -23.62
N ALA A 248 2.34 26.75 -24.67
CA ALA A 248 3.12 27.21 -25.82
C ALA A 248 4.03 28.42 -25.45
#